data_167a89bbd7b999d77186a99bfa3c5e86
#
_entry.id   167a89bbd7b999d77186a99bfa3c5e86
#
_cell.length_a   1.000
_cell.length_b   1.000
_cell.length_c   1.000
_cell.angle_alpha   90.00
_cell.angle_beta   90.00
_cell.angle_gamma   90.00
#
_symmetry.space_group_name_H-M   'P 1'
#
loop_
_entity.id
_entity.type
_entity.pdbx_description
1 polymer ?
#
loop_
_entity_poly.entity_id
_entity_poly.type
_entity_poly.pdbx_seq_one_letter_code
_entity_poly.pdbx_strand_id
1 'polypeptide(L)'
;MNRELQTIIVEVEKAVVGKREVIEKILMALLADGHVLLDDIPGVGKTTLAMAFAKTLGLKTARVQFTSDTMPSDIIGFSVYDKDTGKLSYKPGAVMTNLLLADEINRTSSKTQSALLEVMEEMAVTVDGVTHPGPRPFVCIAT
;
A
#
# COMPACT_ATOMS: atom_id res chain seq x y z
N MET A 1 2.52 5.20 -26.16
CA MET A 1 2.97 5.13 -24.74
C MET A 1 4.38 5.69 -24.65
N ASN A 2 4.63 6.47 -23.61
CA ASN A 2 5.94 7.08 -23.36
C ASN A 2 7.03 6.01 -23.25
N ARG A 3 8.23 6.30 -23.77
CA ARG A 3 9.39 5.40 -23.76
C ARG A 3 9.83 4.99 -22.35
N GLU A 4 9.73 5.91 -21.40
CA GLU A 4 10.06 5.65 -20.00
C GLU A 4 9.11 4.64 -19.37
N LEU A 5 7.81 4.75 -19.65
CA LEU A 5 6.81 3.80 -19.17
C LEU A 5 7.02 2.41 -19.73
N GLN A 6 7.39 2.31 -21.01
CA GLN A 6 7.75 1.03 -21.62
C GLN A 6 8.95 0.38 -20.95
N THR A 7 9.95 1.18 -20.59
CA THR A 7 11.13 0.69 -19.87
C THR A 7 10.76 0.10 -18.51
N ILE A 8 9.88 0.77 -17.77
CA ILE A 8 9.38 0.28 -16.47
C ILE A 8 8.65 -1.05 -16.65
N ILE A 9 7.75 -1.15 -17.62
CA ILE A 9 6.99 -2.37 -17.90
C ILE A 9 7.92 -3.54 -18.23
N VAL A 10 8.92 -3.32 -19.08
CA VAL A 10 9.90 -4.33 -19.46
C VAL A 10 10.71 -4.81 -18.25
N GLU A 11 11.15 -3.89 -17.38
CA GLU A 11 11.89 -4.26 -16.17
C GLU A 11 11.05 -5.09 -15.19
N VAL A 12 9.81 -4.69 -14.95
CA VAL A 12 8.89 -5.44 -14.07
C VAL A 12 8.56 -6.81 -14.68
N GLU A 13 8.37 -6.88 -15.98
CA GLU A 13 8.06 -8.11 -16.70
C GLU A 13 9.16 -9.17 -16.60
N LYS A 14 10.42 -8.78 -16.40
CA LYS A 14 11.53 -9.71 -16.16
C LYS A 14 11.30 -10.57 -14.91
N ALA A 15 10.69 -10.01 -13.89
CA ALA A 15 10.40 -10.71 -12.64
C ALA A 15 9.06 -11.46 -12.68
N VAL A 16 8.11 -11.00 -13.47
CA VAL A 16 6.74 -11.54 -13.55
C VAL A 16 6.37 -11.77 -15.02
N VAL A 17 6.87 -12.85 -15.55
CA VAL A 17 6.71 -13.22 -16.99
C VAL A 17 5.24 -13.50 -17.32
N GLY A 18 4.80 -12.99 -18.47
CA GLY A 18 3.47 -13.23 -18.99
C GLY A 18 2.33 -12.45 -18.34
N LYS A 19 2.65 -11.42 -17.55
CA LYS A 19 1.67 -10.58 -16.82
C LYS A 19 1.67 -9.13 -17.29
N ARG A 20 2.02 -8.88 -18.53
CA ARG A 20 2.14 -7.52 -19.09
C ARG A 20 0.88 -6.68 -18.89
N GLU A 21 -0.29 -7.24 -19.13
CA GLU A 21 -1.57 -6.52 -18.99
C GLU A 21 -1.81 -6.06 -17.54
N VAL A 22 -1.52 -6.94 -16.56
CA VAL A 22 -1.62 -6.61 -15.13
C VAL A 22 -0.62 -5.53 -14.76
N ILE A 23 0.61 -5.64 -15.24
CA ILE A 23 1.69 -4.66 -15.01
C ILE A 23 1.28 -3.28 -15.54
N GLU A 24 0.74 -3.21 -16.76
CA GLU A 24 0.26 -1.96 -17.36
C GLU A 24 -0.85 -1.32 -16.52
N LYS A 25 -1.82 -2.11 -16.05
CA LYS A 25 -2.92 -1.63 -15.22
C LYS A 25 -2.46 -1.10 -13.85
N ILE A 26 -1.51 -1.78 -13.22
CA ILE A 26 -0.92 -1.32 -11.96
C ILE A 26 -0.16 -0.01 -12.18
N LEU A 27 0.63 0.10 -13.23
CA LEU A 27 1.34 1.32 -13.57
C LEU A 27 0.38 2.49 -13.83
N MET A 28 -0.73 2.24 -14.54
CA MET A 28 -1.77 3.23 -14.77
C MET A 28 -2.39 3.71 -13.46
N ALA A 29 -2.71 2.80 -12.54
CA ALA A 29 -3.24 3.15 -11.22
C ALA A 29 -2.26 4.00 -10.43
N LEU A 30 -0.98 3.65 -10.46
CA LEU A 30 0.09 4.38 -9.78
C LEU A 30 0.23 5.81 -10.31
N LEU A 31 0.16 5.99 -11.63
CA LEU A 31 0.25 7.30 -12.28
C LEU A 31 -1.01 8.16 -12.05
N ALA A 32 -2.15 7.53 -11.84
CA ALA A 32 -3.43 8.20 -11.63
C ALA A 32 -3.78 8.43 -10.16
N ASP A 33 -2.85 8.19 -9.25
CA ASP A 33 -3.09 8.19 -7.78
C ASP A 33 -4.26 7.28 -7.37
N GLY A 34 -4.45 6.17 -8.10
CA GLY A 34 -5.48 5.18 -7.84
C GLY A 34 -4.96 3.97 -7.08
N HIS A 35 -5.84 3.00 -6.91
CA HIS A 35 -5.54 1.75 -6.23
C HIS A 35 -5.98 0.56 -7.08
N VAL A 36 -5.55 -0.65 -6.71
CA VAL A 36 -5.79 -1.86 -7.48
C VAL A 36 -6.43 -2.92 -6.58
N LEU A 37 -7.52 -3.49 -7.06
CA LEU A 37 -8.09 -4.70 -6.49
C LEU A 37 -7.78 -5.87 -7.43
N LEU A 38 -7.04 -6.84 -6.93
CA LEU A 38 -6.78 -8.09 -7.64
C LEU A 38 -7.80 -9.12 -7.17
N ASP A 39 -8.81 -9.34 -8.00
CA ASP A 39 -9.86 -10.30 -7.74
C ASP A 39 -9.41 -11.69 -8.19
N ASP A 40 -9.39 -12.58 -7.24
CA ASP A 40 -9.31 -14.03 -7.36
C ASP A 40 -8.41 -14.63 -8.46
N ILE A 41 -7.10 -14.39 -8.36
CA ILE A 41 -6.15 -15.21 -9.12
C ILE A 41 -5.11 -15.77 -8.15
N PRO A 42 -5.34 -16.98 -7.57
CA PRO A 42 -4.34 -17.62 -6.74
C PRO A 42 -3.08 -17.90 -7.56
N GLY A 43 -1.93 -17.61 -7.01
CA GLY A 43 -0.64 -17.90 -7.63
C GLY A 43 -0.14 -16.87 -8.65
N VAL A 44 -0.68 -15.65 -8.68
CA VAL A 44 -0.21 -14.57 -9.60
C VAL A 44 1.13 -13.98 -9.19
N GLY A 45 1.68 -14.40 -8.06
CA GLY A 45 2.89 -13.77 -7.54
C GLY A 45 2.69 -12.31 -7.18
N LYS A 46 1.60 -11.99 -6.48
CA LYS A 46 1.26 -10.62 -6.05
C LYS A 46 2.39 -9.93 -5.30
N THR A 47 3.02 -10.67 -4.39
CA THR A 47 4.18 -10.18 -3.64
C THR A 47 5.35 -9.92 -4.58
N THR A 48 5.64 -10.82 -5.50
CA THR A 48 6.71 -10.66 -6.50
C THR A 48 6.44 -9.46 -7.39
N LEU A 49 5.19 -9.26 -7.80
CA LEU A 49 4.77 -8.13 -8.62
C LEU A 49 4.99 -6.79 -7.89
N ALA A 50 4.53 -6.68 -6.65
CA ALA A 50 4.74 -5.50 -5.82
C ALA A 50 6.23 -5.21 -5.58
N MET A 51 7.01 -6.23 -5.28
CA MET A 51 8.45 -6.13 -5.09
C MET A 51 9.19 -5.70 -6.37
N ALA A 52 8.76 -6.20 -7.52
CA ALA A 52 9.34 -5.82 -8.81
C ALA A 52 9.10 -4.35 -9.14
N PHE A 53 7.88 -3.85 -8.91
CA PHE A 53 7.57 -2.42 -9.04
C PHE A 53 8.39 -1.56 -8.07
N ALA A 54 8.43 -1.96 -6.81
CA ALA A 54 9.18 -1.23 -5.79
C ALA A 54 10.66 -1.13 -6.13
N LYS A 55 11.27 -2.22 -6.55
CA LYS A 55 12.68 -2.27 -6.93
C LYS A 55 12.97 -1.42 -8.18
N THR A 56 12.11 -1.52 -9.18
CA THR A 56 12.26 -0.78 -10.44
C THR A 56 12.12 0.72 -10.24
N LEU A 57 11.20 1.15 -9.36
CA LEU A 57 10.88 2.56 -9.13
C LEU A 57 11.54 3.15 -7.88
N GLY A 58 12.30 2.36 -7.13
CA GLY A 58 12.92 2.82 -5.88
C GLY A 58 11.91 3.12 -4.77
N LEU A 59 10.81 2.38 -4.72
CA LEU A 59 9.72 2.57 -3.78
C LEU A 59 9.81 1.62 -2.58
N LYS A 60 9.27 2.04 -1.45
CA LYS A 60 9.10 1.19 -0.27
C LYS A 60 7.83 0.36 -0.36
N THR A 61 7.89 -0.87 0.15
CA THR A 61 6.75 -1.77 0.23
C THR A 61 6.44 -2.16 1.66
N ALA A 62 5.18 -2.46 1.91
CA ALA A 62 4.73 -3.16 3.12
C ALA A 62 3.64 -4.15 2.74
N ARG A 63 3.48 -5.19 3.54
CA ARG A 63 2.44 -6.20 3.36
C ARG A 63 1.66 -6.37 4.65
N VAL A 64 0.34 -6.42 4.52
CA VAL A 64 -0.58 -6.72 5.62
C VAL A 64 -1.46 -7.88 5.21
N GLN A 65 -1.43 -8.94 6.00
CA GLN A 65 -2.40 -10.03 5.93
C GLN A 65 -3.54 -9.68 6.89
N PHE A 66 -4.70 -9.32 6.34
CA PHE A 66 -5.86 -8.95 7.17
C PHE A 66 -6.49 -10.17 7.82
N THR A 67 -6.80 -10.04 9.09
CA THR A 67 -7.49 -11.06 9.89
C THR A 67 -8.55 -10.38 10.75
N SER A 68 -9.37 -11.16 11.45
CA SER A 68 -10.34 -10.63 12.42
C SER A 68 -9.69 -9.83 13.56
N ASP A 69 -8.41 -10.08 13.83
CA ASP A 69 -7.66 -9.41 14.90
C ASP A 69 -6.93 -8.15 14.46
N THR A 70 -6.89 -7.87 13.16
CA THR A 70 -6.26 -6.67 12.63
C THR A 70 -7.03 -5.42 13.09
N MET A 71 -6.33 -4.51 13.73
CA MET A 71 -6.91 -3.28 14.28
C MET A 71 -6.64 -2.07 13.38
N PRO A 72 -7.47 -1.02 13.46
CA PRO A 72 -7.19 0.23 12.76
C PRO A 72 -5.80 0.80 13.04
N SER A 73 -5.33 0.71 14.30
CA SER A 73 -3.99 1.16 14.69
C SER A 73 -2.84 0.41 14.02
N ASP A 74 -3.04 -0.83 13.59
CA ASP A 74 -2.06 -1.58 12.81
C ASP A 74 -1.87 -0.95 11.42
N ILE A 75 -2.91 -0.33 10.90
CA ILE A 75 -2.94 0.29 9.57
C ILE A 75 -2.44 1.74 9.62
N ILE A 76 -3.04 2.57 10.45
CA ILE A 76 -2.77 4.01 10.48
C ILE A 76 -1.66 4.42 11.48
N GLY A 77 -1.29 3.52 12.40
CA GLY A 77 -0.36 3.85 13.47
C GLY A 77 -1.06 4.36 14.72
N PHE A 78 -0.28 4.75 15.67
CA PHE A 78 -0.74 5.23 16.97
C PHE A 78 0.29 6.16 17.60
N SER A 79 -0.12 6.93 18.60
CA SER A 79 0.78 7.78 19.38
C SER A 79 1.10 7.15 20.73
N VAL A 80 2.35 7.31 21.14
CA VAL A 80 2.86 6.86 22.43
C VAL A 80 3.24 8.08 23.26
N TYR A 81 2.78 8.13 24.49
CA TYR A 81 3.17 9.18 25.43
C TYR A 81 4.55 8.89 26.01
N ASP A 82 5.46 9.80 25.78
CA ASP A 82 6.80 9.76 26.38
C ASP A 82 6.77 10.49 27.70
N LYS A 83 6.94 9.76 28.80
CA LYS A 83 6.92 10.30 30.16
C LYS A 83 8.10 11.23 30.44
N ASP A 84 9.24 11.01 29.79
CA ASP A 84 10.46 11.79 30.03
C ASP A 84 10.39 13.16 29.34
N THR A 85 9.80 13.23 28.16
CA THR A 85 9.64 14.48 27.41
C THR A 85 8.27 15.14 27.56
N GLY A 86 7.28 14.42 28.07
CA GLY A 86 5.90 14.88 28.18
C GLY A 86 5.18 15.03 26.84
N LYS A 87 5.71 14.42 25.76
CA LYS A 87 5.20 14.56 24.40
C LYS A 87 4.62 13.26 23.87
N LEU A 88 3.67 13.40 22.95
CA LEU A 88 3.17 12.28 22.14
C LEU A 88 4.12 12.05 20.96
N SER A 89 4.53 10.80 20.77
CA SER A 89 5.36 10.37 19.64
C SER A 89 4.54 9.45 18.75
N TYR A 90 4.38 9.82 17.49
CA TYR A 90 3.66 9.02 16.50
C TYR A 90 4.49 7.81 16.07
N LYS A 91 3.86 6.64 16.11
CA LYS A 91 4.41 5.39 15.57
C LYS A 91 3.66 5.04 14.29
N PRO A 92 4.35 5.02 13.13
CA PRO A 92 3.71 4.76 11.85
C PRO A 92 3.09 3.37 11.78
N GLY A 93 1.93 3.27 11.14
CA GLY A 93 1.31 2.00 10.75
C GLY A 93 1.77 1.53 9.38
N ALA A 94 1.17 0.44 8.91
CA ALA A 94 1.56 -0.21 7.66
C ALA A 94 1.35 0.68 6.41
N VAL A 95 0.43 1.64 6.46
CA VAL A 95 0.14 2.53 5.32
C VAL A 95 1.23 3.55 5.04
N MET A 96 2.19 3.74 5.95
CA MET A 96 3.31 4.66 5.73
C MET A 96 4.38 4.04 4.83
N THR A 97 3.95 3.71 3.62
CA THR A 97 4.75 3.09 2.55
C THR A 97 4.27 3.60 1.19
N ASN A 98 4.98 3.23 0.13
CA ASN A 98 4.56 3.57 -1.24
C ASN A 98 3.64 2.50 -1.84
N LEU A 99 4.02 1.24 -1.74
CA LEU A 99 3.23 0.10 -2.21
C LEU A 99 2.78 -0.73 -1.01
N LEU A 100 1.48 -0.70 -0.74
CA LEU A 100 0.88 -1.53 0.30
C LEU A 100 0.20 -2.73 -0.34
N LEU A 101 0.69 -3.92 -0.03
CA LEU A 101 0.03 -5.17 -0.40
C LEU A 101 -0.92 -5.57 0.74
N ALA A 102 -2.21 -5.42 0.49
CA ALA A 102 -3.28 -5.67 1.46
C ALA A 102 -4.00 -6.98 1.11
N ASP A 103 -3.58 -8.07 1.76
CA ASP A 103 -4.13 -9.40 1.51
C ASP A 103 -5.40 -9.65 2.31
N GLU A 104 -6.43 -10.16 1.64
CA GLU A 104 -7.68 -10.61 2.25
C GLU A 104 -8.39 -9.54 3.09
N ILE A 105 -8.57 -8.36 2.52
CA ILE A 105 -9.18 -7.19 3.19
C ILE A 105 -10.59 -7.43 3.73
N ASN A 106 -11.32 -8.40 3.15
CA ASN A 106 -12.67 -8.76 3.59
C ASN A 106 -12.71 -9.54 4.92
N ARG A 107 -11.56 -10.02 5.41
CA ARG A 107 -11.50 -10.80 6.65
C ARG A 107 -11.43 -9.96 7.93
N THR A 108 -11.17 -8.68 7.80
CA THR A 108 -11.10 -7.78 8.96
C THR A 108 -12.43 -7.07 9.22
N SER A 109 -12.53 -6.38 10.36
CA SER A 109 -13.72 -5.62 10.72
C SER A 109 -13.95 -4.44 9.76
N SER A 110 -15.20 -4.00 9.66
CA SER A 110 -15.56 -2.81 8.87
C SER A 110 -14.84 -1.55 9.36
N LYS A 111 -14.53 -1.47 10.64
CA LYS A 111 -13.79 -0.36 11.24
C LYS A 111 -12.37 -0.27 10.72
N THR A 112 -11.67 -1.40 10.62
CA THR A 112 -10.32 -1.49 10.05
C THR A 112 -10.34 -1.24 8.54
N GLN A 113 -11.34 -1.77 7.83
CA GLN A 113 -11.53 -1.48 6.40
C GLN A 113 -11.73 0.00 6.14
N SER A 114 -12.56 0.66 6.96
CA SER A 114 -12.80 2.11 6.85
C SER A 114 -11.53 2.93 7.07
N ALA A 115 -10.69 2.53 8.02
CA ALA A 115 -9.41 3.17 8.25
C ALA A 115 -8.48 3.08 7.02
N LEU A 116 -8.43 1.93 6.38
CA LEU A 116 -7.66 1.75 5.14
C LEU A 116 -8.22 2.60 4.00
N LEU A 117 -9.53 2.59 3.79
CA LEU A 117 -10.19 3.35 2.73
C LEU A 117 -9.96 4.85 2.87
N GLU A 118 -10.01 5.37 4.10
CA GLU A 118 -9.72 6.79 4.36
C GLU A 118 -8.31 7.16 3.92
N VAL A 119 -7.31 6.35 4.25
CA VAL A 119 -5.93 6.59 3.82
C VAL A 119 -5.77 6.51 2.30
N MET A 120 -6.45 5.57 1.67
CA MET A 120 -6.43 5.43 0.21
C MET A 120 -6.99 6.67 -0.49
N GLU A 121 -7.99 7.32 0.09
CA GLU A 121 -8.59 8.54 -0.44
C GLU A 121 -7.77 9.78 -0.09
N GLU A 122 -7.43 9.95 1.18
CA GLU A 122 -6.80 11.17 1.70
C GLU A 122 -5.28 11.23 1.50
N MET A 123 -4.62 10.10 1.27
CA MET A 123 -3.16 9.97 1.21
C MET A 123 -2.45 10.48 2.49
N ALA A 124 -3.15 10.43 3.60
CA ALA A 124 -2.67 10.89 4.91
C ALA A 124 -3.43 10.15 6.02
N VAL A 125 -2.87 10.14 7.21
CA VAL A 125 -3.55 9.60 8.40
C VAL A 125 -3.73 10.71 9.45
N THR A 126 -4.83 10.65 10.19
CA THR A 126 -5.07 11.54 11.34
C THR A 126 -5.11 10.69 12.61
N VAL A 127 -4.18 10.94 13.52
CA VAL A 127 -4.05 10.26 14.80
C VAL A 127 -3.99 11.30 15.90
N ASP A 128 -4.87 11.19 16.90
CA ASP A 128 -4.96 12.14 18.02
C ASP A 128 -5.02 13.60 17.57
N GLY A 129 -5.82 13.88 16.54
CA GLY A 129 -6.02 15.22 16.00
C GLY A 129 -4.88 15.77 15.17
N VAL A 130 -3.81 14.99 14.96
CA VAL A 130 -2.66 15.41 14.13
C VAL A 130 -2.68 14.63 12.81
N THR A 131 -2.59 15.36 11.71
CA THR A 131 -2.51 14.76 10.37
C THR A 131 -1.07 14.51 9.98
N HIS A 132 -0.79 13.25 9.61
CA HIS A 132 0.52 12.81 9.12
C HIS A 132 0.40 12.49 7.63
N PRO A 133 1.05 13.27 6.74
CA PRO A 133 1.03 12.96 5.31
C PRO A 133 1.77 11.64 5.04
N GLY A 134 1.18 10.82 4.17
CA GLY A 134 1.80 9.59 3.72
C GLY A 134 2.88 9.84 2.65
N PRO A 135 3.76 8.85 2.42
CA PRO A 135 4.70 8.90 1.31
C PRO A 135 3.96 8.95 -0.04
N ARG A 136 4.52 9.65 -1.01
CA ARG A 136 3.99 9.69 -2.38
C ARG A 136 5.04 9.12 -3.35
N PRO A 137 4.61 8.35 -4.34
CA PRO A 137 3.23 7.87 -4.56
C PRO A 137 2.80 6.86 -3.50
N PHE A 138 1.49 6.69 -3.35
CA PHE A 138 0.91 5.63 -2.53
C PHE A 138 -0.11 4.86 -3.36
N VAL A 139 0.09 3.56 -3.47
CA VAL A 139 -0.87 2.64 -4.10
C VAL A 139 -1.09 1.42 -3.23
N CYS A 140 -2.35 1.09 -3.02
CA CYS A 140 -2.76 -0.13 -2.34
C CYS A 140 -3.12 -1.17 -3.40
N ILE A 141 -2.48 -2.34 -3.32
CA ILE A 141 -2.81 -3.51 -4.11
C ILE A 141 -3.50 -4.49 -3.16
N ALA A 142 -4.82 -4.59 -3.29
CA ALA A 142 -5.65 -5.37 -2.38
C ALA A 142 -6.11 -6.68 -3.02
N THR A 143 -6.36 -7.67 -2.18
CA THR A 143 -6.99 -8.93 -2.58
C THR A 143 -8.16 -9.29 -1.70
#